data_cff924d36a2e03fefa496c4f60350bd8
#
_entry.id   cff924d36a2e03fefa496c4f60350bd8
#
_cell.length_a   1.000
_cell.length_b   1.000
_cell.length_c   1.000
_cell.angle_alpha   90.00
_cell.angle_beta   90.00
_cell.angle_gamma   90.00
#
_symmetry.space_group_name_H-M   'P 1'
#
loop_
_entity.id
_entity.type
_entity.pdbx_description
1 polymer ?
#
loop_
_entity_poly.entity_id
_entity_poly.type
_entity_poly.pdbx_seq_one_letter_code
_entity_poly.pdbx_strand_id
1 'polypeptide(L)'
;MYPDFPSKFIKASVLIAFWAGINMGTHVAFSIGFGFDLGPGYHAYIQTHGSLQLIGWVGLFIMGVSIHFLSRLAHFKFVDENKITLIYRLMVSGLIFRFFFHSILPYFHDSIWYGILSLGVVISATLIAMGIYDYIIFLISIVGSMQPSLFKTNRDIRVFLIMNIIGWVVYAVGSLILTIYMMASHEVSLIHNWHIFLVDFFILFSVFPICFGVGLRALPLFLRLPPIKWNVKKFSLIYFIVIFSLINFKLINHYIYIDWLQELIYSLSILKDMIIIWFLEFNS
;
A
#
# COMPACT_ATOMS: atom_id res chain seq x y z
N MET A 1 12.26 -16.38 23.09
CA MET A 1 12.83 -15.22 22.38
C MET A 1 11.94 -14.95 21.18
N TYR A 2 11.31 -13.79 21.08
CA TYR A 2 10.51 -13.49 19.89
C TYR A 2 11.48 -13.27 18.72
N PRO A 3 11.27 -13.94 17.59
CA PRO A 3 12.18 -13.83 16.45
C PRO A 3 12.26 -12.39 15.93
N ASP A 4 13.44 -12.01 15.44
CA ASP A 4 13.80 -10.65 15.00
C ASP A 4 13.22 -10.28 13.60
N PHE A 5 12.04 -10.87 13.27
CA PHE A 5 11.38 -10.65 11.96
C PHE A 5 10.97 -9.21 11.69
N PRO A 6 10.39 -8.47 12.67
CA PRO A 6 10.00 -7.09 12.40
C PRO A 6 11.18 -6.24 11.95
N SER A 7 12.36 -6.46 12.52
CA SER A 7 13.54 -5.67 12.19
C SER A 7 14.02 -5.92 10.74
N LYS A 8 13.86 -7.14 10.20
CA LYS A 8 14.22 -7.44 8.80
C LYS A 8 13.34 -6.66 7.82
N PHE A 9 12.03 -6.63 8.04
CA PHE A 9 11.10 -5.88 7.21
C PHE A 9 11.37 -4.37 7.28
N ILE A 10 11.56 -3.83 8.49
CA ILE A 10 11.84 -2.41 8.69
C ILE A 10 13.18 -2.03 8.06
N LYS A 11 14.23 -2.82 8.26
CA LYS A 11 15.53 -2.56 7.61
C LYS A 11 15.42 -2.59 6.08
N ALA A 12 14.74 -3.60 5.52
CA ALA A 12 14.53 -3.69 4.08
C ALA A 12 13.69 -2.51 3.55
N SER A 13 12.64 -2.10 4.27
CA SER A 13 11.82 -0.96 3.87
C SER A 13 12.64 0.34 3.78
N VAL A 14 13.48 0.62 4.77
CA VAL A 14 14.37 1.79 4.78
C VAL A 14 15.43 1.69 3.68
N LEU A 15 16.04 0.52 3.50
CA LEU A 15 17.05 0.33 2.45
C LEU A 15 16.47 0.51 1.04
N ILE A 16 15.29 -0.07 0.77
CA ILE A 16 14.61 0.07 -0.54
C ILE A 16 14.19 1.53 -0.76
N ALA A 17 13.63 2.18 0.26
CA ALA A 17 13.26 3.60 0.15
C ALA A 17 14.47 4.47 -0.19
N PHE A 18 15.57 4.27 0.50
CA PHE A 18 16.75 5.12 0.36
C PHE A 18 17.52 4.82 -0.93
N TRP A 19 17.90 3.56 -1.16
CA TRP A 19 18.75 3.20 -2.30
C TRP A 19 18.01 3.17 -3.64
N ALA A 20 16.79 2.66 -3.68
CA ALA A 20 16.04 2.54 -4.93
C ALA A 20 15.02 3.67 -5.08
N GLY A 21 14.18 3.90 -4.07
CA GLY A 21 13.12 4.89 -4.14
C GLY A 21 13.64 6.31 -4.30
N ILE A 22 14.50 6.80 -3.38
CA ILE A 22 15.03 8.16 -3.45
C ILE A 22 15.87 8.35 -4.71
N ASN A 23 16.67 7.34 -5.10
CA ASN A 23 17.50 7.43 -6.31
C ASN A 23 16.65 7.70 -7.56
N MET A 24 15.57 6.94 -7.74
CA MET A 24 14.63 7.15 -8.85
C MET A 24 13.93 8.51 -8.76
N GLY A 25 13.49 8.91 -7.57
CA GLY A 25 12.89 10.23 -7.34
C GLY A 25 13.84 11.38 -7.63
N THR A 26 15.12 11.23 -7.28
CA THR A 26 16.17 12.21 -7.60
C THR A 26 16.34 12.35 -9.11
N HIS A 27 16.37 11.25 -9.86
CA HIS A 27 16.44 11.31 -11.33
C HIS A 27 15.28 12.10 -11.94
N VAL A 28 14.04 11.82 -11.47
CA VAL A 28 12.84 12.56 -11.91
C VAL A 28 12.94 14.04 -11.53
N ALA A 29 13.36 14.34 -10.31
CA ALA A 29 13.53 15.73 -9.85
C ALA A 29 14.58 16.49 -10.66
N PHE A 30 15.71 15.87 -10.99
CA PHE A 30 16.74 16.46 -11.86
C PHE A 30 16.21 16.69 -13.28
N SER A 31 15.44 15.75 -13.82
CA SER A 31 14.79 15.94 -15.13
C SER A 31 13.92 17.17 -15.15
N ILE A 32 13.07 17.37 -14.13
CA ILE A 32 12.18 18.52 -14.02
C ILE A 32 12.96 19.82 -13.76
N GLY A 33 13.92 19.79 -12.81
CA GLY A 33 14.61 20.99 -12.34
C GLY A 33 15.65 21.56 -13.34
N PHE A 34 16.28 20.71 -14.12
CA PHE A 34 17.35 21.09 -15.07
C PHE A 34 16.95 20.90 -16.55
N GLY A 35 15.71 20.54 -16.83
CA GLY A 35 15.26 20.27 -18.20
C GLY A 35 15.97 19.06 -18.84
N PHE A 36 16.45 18.15 -18.03
CA PHE A 36 17.09 16.94 -18.49
C PHE A 36 16.01 15.93 -18.95
N ASP A 37 16.06 15.56 -20.23
CA ASP A 37 15.07 14.65 -20.79
C ASP A 37 15.40 13.18 -20.45
N LEU A 38 14.49 12.53 -19.73
CA LEU A 38 14.54 11.09 -19.51
C LEU A 38 13.98 10.27 -20.69
N GLY A 39 13.52 10.96 -21.74
CA GLY A 39 12.95 10.33 -22.92
C GLY A 39 11.78 9.40 -22.58
N PRO A 40 11.69 8.22 -23.21
CA PRO A 40 10.60 7.26 -23.00
C PRO A 40 10.56 6.71 -21.56
N GLY A 41 11.62 6.89 -20.78
CA GLY A 41 11.74 6.40 -19.42
C GLY A 41 10.96 7.20 -18.37
N TYR A 42 10.53 8.43 -18.64
CA TYR A 42 9.98 9.35 -17.63
C TYR A 42 8.81 8.74 -16.84
N HIS A 43 7.79 8.22 -17.53
CA HIS A 43 6.63 7.62 -16.86
C HIS A 43 6.97 6.34 -16.11
N ALA A 44 7.82 5.48 -16.69
CA ALA A 44 8.27 4.26 -16.03
C ALA A 44 9.07 4.56 -14.75
N TYR A 45 9.89 5.60 -14.75
CA TYR A 45 10.63 6.06 -13.56
C TYR A 45 9.70 6.55 -12.45
N ILE A 46 8.70 7.39 -12.77
CA ILE A 46 7.70 7.85 -11.81
C ILE A 46 6.94 6.67 -11.19
N GLN A 47 6.49 5.72 -12.02
CA GLN A 47 5.74 4.55 -11.55
C GLN A 47 6.61 3.60 -10.73
N THR A 48 7.87 3.42 -11.10
CA THR A 48 8.83 2.62 -10.34
C THR A 48 9.15 3.29 -9.00
N HIS A 49 9.44 4.59 -9.00
CA HIS A 49 9.61 5.38 -7.78
C HIS A 49 8.40 5.23 -6.85
N GLY A 50 7.19 5.46 -7.37
CA GLY A 50 5.95 5.32 -6.60
C GLY A 50 5.78 3.92 -6.00
N SER A 51 6.04 2.87 -6.77
CA SER A 51 5.97 1.49 -6.28
C SER A 51 7.00 1.18 -5.19
N LEU A 52 8.23 1.67 -5.33
CA LEU A 52 9.29 1.47 -4.34
C LEU A 52 9.03 2.25 -3.05
N GLN A 53 8.48 3.47 -3.14
CA GLN A 53 8.11 4.26 -1.98
C GLN A 53 6.85 3.70 -1.29
N LEU A 54 5.80 3.41 -2.07
CA LEU A 54 4.53 3.01 -1.48
C LEU A 54 4.57 1.56 -0.96
N ILE A 55 5.03 0.61 -1.77
CA ILE A 55 5.05 -0.80 -1.39
C ILE A 55 6.38 -1.20 -0.75
N GLY A 56 7.49 -0.69 -1.28
CA GLY A 56 8.81 -1.00 -0.76
C GLY A 56 9.09 -0.35 0.60
N TRP A 57 8.74 0.91 0.78
CA TRP A 57 8.91 1.57 2.08
C TRP A 57 7.68 1.37 2.97
N VAL A 58 6.58 2.04 2.64
CA VAL A 58 5.38 2.06 3.50
C VAL A 58 4.79 0.66 3.67
N GLY A 59 4.67 -0.10 2.59
CA GLY A 59 4.09 -1.44 2.60
C GLY A 59 4.90 -2.44 3.44
N LEU A 60 6.22 -2.56 3.21
CA LEU A 60 7.07 -3.45 4.02
C LEU A 60 7.14 -3.01 5.48
N PHE A 61 7.15 -1.69 5.75
CA PHE A 61 7.11 -1.18 7.12
C PHE A 61 5.81 -1.61 7.82
N ILE A 62 4.65 -1.40 7.16
CA ILE A 62 3.34 -1.84 7.67
C ILE A 62 3.34 -3.35 7.91
N MET A 63 3.85 -4.16 6.98
CA MET A 63 3.94 -5.61 7.16
C MET A 63 4.75 -5.97 8.39
N GLY A 64 5.95 -5.40 8.55
CA GLY A 64 6.81 -5.66 9.70
C GLY A 64 6.18 -5.29 11.04
N VAL A 65 5.61 -4.09 11.13
CA VAL A 65 4.94 -3.61 12.35
C VAL A 65 3.69 -4.42 12.66
N SER A 66 2.85 -4.70 11.64
CA SER A 66 1.60 -5.42 11.84
C SER A 66 1.82 -6.88 12.23
N ILE A 67 2.78 -7.58 11.64
CA ILE A 67 3.14 -8.95 12.02
C ILE A 67 3.51 -9.02 13.51
N HIS A 68 4.28 -8.05 13.99
CA HIS A 68 4.67 -8.00 15.39
C HIS A 68 3.52 -7.60 16.31
N PHE A 69 2.86 -6.48 16.00
CA PHE A 69 1.89 -5.85 16.88
C PHE A 69 0.56 -6.63 16.91
N LEU A 70 0.04 -7.00 15.74
CA LEU A 70 -1.25 -7.68 15.66
C LEU A 70 -1.20 -9.10 16.23
N SER A 71 -0.07 -9.82 16.07
CA SER A 71 0.10 -11.14 16.67
C SER A 71 0.00 -11.08 18.19
N ARG A 72 0.60 -10.05 18.81
CA ARG A 72 0.51 -9.83 20.26
C ARG A 72 -0.91 -9.44 20.69
N LEU A 73 -1.55 -8.55 19.92
CA LEU A 73 -2.90 -8.08 20.21
C LEU A 73 -3.93 -9.20 20.16
N ALA A 74 -3.79 -10.11 19.20
CA ALA A 74 -4.68 -11.25 19.00
C ALA A 74 -4.34 -12.45 19.92
N HIS A 75 -3.31 -12.35 20.77
CA HIS A 75 -2.76 -13.48 21.53
C HIS A 75 -2.45 -14.71 20.63
N PHE A 76 -2.02 -14.46 19.42
CA PHE A 76 -1.73 -15.47 18.42
C PHE A 76 -0.43 -16.20 18.79
N LYS A 77 -0.55 -17.45 19.25
CA LYS A 77 0.57 -18.20 19.84
C LYS A 77 1.60 -18.71 18.82
N PHE A 78 1.21 -18.84 17.56
CA PHE A 78 2.05 -19.46 16.54
C PHE A 78 2.11 -18.59 15.28
N VAL A 79 3.23 -17.91 15.12
CA VAL A 79 3.59 -17.28 13.86
C VAL A 79 4.60 -18.21 13.19
N ASP A 80 4.21 -18.79 12.04
CA ASP A 80 5.09 -19.66 11.27
C ASP A 80 6.24 -18.81 10.66
N GLU A 81 7.44 -19.02 11.20
CA GLU A 81 8.65 -18.30 10.80
C GLU A 81 8.98 -18.47 9.32
N ASN A 82 8.71 -19.68 8.79
CA ASN A 82 8.99 -19.96 7.38
C ASN A 82 8.07 -19.16 6.47
N LYS A 83 6.78 -19.04 6.81
CA LYS A 83 5.83 -18.21 6.05
C LYS A 83 6.22 -16.74 6.07
N ILE A 84 6.59 -16.21 7.23
CA ILE A 84 7.02 -14.81 7.32
C ILE A 84 8.31 -14.57 6.53
N THR A 85 9.25 -15.51 6.58
CA THR A 85 10.46 -15.44 5.77
C THR A 85 10.14 -15.51 4.27
N LEU A 86 9.16 -16.32 3.88
CA LEU A 86 8.70 -16.40 2.49
C LEU A 86 8.09 -15.07 2.03
N ILE A 87 7.16 -14.48 2.81
CA ILE A 87 6.59 -13.15 2.52
C ILE A 87 7.72 -12.13 2.31
N TYR A 88 8.68 -12.08 3.24
CA TYR A 88 9.82 -11.18 3.15
C TYR A 88 10.61 -11.36 1.85
N ARG A 89 10.98 -12.60 1.51
CA ARG A 89 11.75 -12.92 0.30
C ARG A 89 11.00 -12.55 -0.97
N LEU A 90 9.72 -12.91 -1.07
CA LEU A 90 8.87 -12.60 -2.22
C LEU A 90 8.75 -11.09 -2.44
N MET A 91 8.46 -10.35 -1.37
CA MET A 91 8.33 -8.90 -1.44
C MET A 91 9.64 -8.21 -1.85
N VAL A 92 10.73 -8.53 -1.18
CA VAL A 92 12.03 -7.89 -1.44
C VAL A 92 12.54 -8.22 -2.84
N SER A 93 12.50 -9.49 -3.25
CA SER A 93 12.93 -9.88 -4.61
C SER A 93 12.05 -9.26 -5.68
N GLY A 94 10.72 -9.23 -5.49
CA GLY A 94 9.80 -8.58 -6.41
C GLY A 94 10.09 -7.08 -6.58
N LEU A 95 10.37 -6.36 -5.49
CA LEU A 95 10.71 -4.93 -5.53
C LEU A 95 12.06 -4.66 -6.19
N ILE A 96 13.06 -5.52 -5.95
CA ILE A 96 14.37 -5.44 -6.63
C ILE A 96 14.20 -5.67 -8.14
N PHE A 97 13.41 -6.68 -8.54
CA PHE A 97 13.12 -6.92 -9.96
C PHE A 97 12.36 -5.74 -10.58
N ARG A 98 11.40 -5.14 -9.85
CA ARG A 98 10.69 -3.94 -10.30
C ARG A 98 11.66 -2.79 -10.58
N PHE A 99 12.57 -2.54 -9.66
CA PHE A 99 13.59 -1.50 -9.82
C PHE A 99 14.43 -1.70 -11.09
N PHE A 100 14.99 -2.88 -11.30
CA PHE A 100 15.87 -3.12 -12.44
C PHE A 100 15.09 -3.20 -13.77
N PHE A 101 14.12 -4.08 -13.86
CA PHE A 101 13.47 -4.36 -15.15
C PHE A 101 12.60 -3.21 -15.64
N HIS A 102 11.82 -2.57 -14.76
CA HIS A 102 10.94 -1.50 -15.19
C HIS A 102 11.68 -0.19 -15.49
N SER A 103 12.83 0.04 -14.85
CA SER A 103 13.66 1.21 -15.16
C SER A 103 14.38 1.10 -16.49
N ILE A 104 14.76 -0.10 -16.88
CA ILE A 104 15.52 -0.35 -18.11
C ILE A 104 14.61 -0.55 -19.33
N LEU A 105 13.43 -1.12 -19.13
CA LEU A 105 12.48 -1.47 -20.19
C LEU A 105 12.24 -0.38 -21.24
N PRO A 106 12.04 0.91 -20.90
CA PRO A 106 11.75 1.94 -21.88
C PRO A 106 12.83 2.16 -22.92
N TYR A 107 14.09 1.92 -22.55
CA TYR A 107 15.25 2.13 -23.45
C TYR A 107 15.48 0.98 -24.42
N PHE A 108 14.72 -0.11 -24.27
CA PHE A 108 14.78 -1.30 -25.11
C PHE A 108 13.43 -1.61 -25.80
N HIS A 109 12.56 -0.62 -25.91
CA HIS A 109 11.20 -0.78 -26.47
C HIS A 109 11.21 -1.41 -27.86
N ASP A 110 12.05 -0.91 -28.78
CA ASP A 110 12.15 -1.39 -30.15
C ASP A 110 13.20 -2.50 -30.34
N SER A 111 13.67 -3.08 -29.25
CA SER A 111 14.71 -4.10 -29.24
C SER A 111 14.12 -5.51 -29.06
N ILE A 112 14.86 -6.52 -29.51
CA ILE A 112 14.58 -7.94 -29.23
C ILE A 112 14.54 -8.25 -27.73
N TRP A 113 15.16 -7.39 -26.90
CA TRP A 113 15.20 -7.52 -25.43
C TRP A 113 13.89 -7.10 -24.75
N TYR A 114 13.00 -6.40 -25.43
CA TYR A 114 11.72 -5.95 -24.85
C TYR A 114 10.95 -7.11 -24.19
N GLY A 115 10.81 -8.24 -24.89
CA GLY A 115 10.07 -9.39 -24.37
C GLY A 115 10.65 -9.95 -23.05
N ILE A 116 11.98 -10.00 -22.94
CA ILE A 116 12.66 -10.49 -21.72
C ILE A 116 12.51 -9.48 -20.57
N LEU A 117 12.68 -8.19 -20.87
CA LEU A 117 12.59 -7.14 -19.85
C LEU A 117 11.15 -6.96 -19.35
N SER A 118 10.17 -6.94 -20.24
CA SER A 118 8.75 -6.85 -19.87
C SER A 118 8.28 -8.08 -19.08
N LEU A 119 8.75 -9.29 -19.44
CA LEU A 119 8.54 -10.49 -18.64
C LEU A 119 9.15 -10.35 -17.24
N GLY A 120 10.33 -9.76 -17.11
CA GLY A 120 10.95 -9.45 -15.82
C GLY A 120 10.07 -8.53 -14.96
N VAL A 121 9.39 -7.54 -15.57
CA VAL A 121 8.43 -6.68 -14.86
C VAL A 121 7.19 -7.46 -14.42
N VAL A 122 6.68 -8.39 -15.23
CA VAL A 122 5.56 -9.28 -14.88
C VAL A 122 5.95 -10.21 -13.74
N ILE A 123 7.14 -10.82 -13.79
CA ILE A 123 7.66 -11.65 -12.69
C ILE A 123 7.75 -10.84 -11.40
N SER A 124 8.23 -9.59 -11.46
CA SER A 124 8.24 -8.68 -10.32
C SER A 124 6.86 -8.50 -9.70
N ALA A 125 5.86 -8.17 -10.53
CA ALA A 125 4.48 -7.98 -10.08
C ALA A 125 3.89 -9.28 -9.47
N THR A 126 4.21 -10.42 -10.06
CA THR A 126 3.79 -11.74 -9.58
C THR A 126 4.39 -12.05 -8.20
N LEU A 127 5.69 -11.82 -8.03
CA LEU A 127 6.36 -12.04 -6.73
C LEU A 127 5.76 -11.14 -5.63
N ILE A 128 5.53 -9.87 -5.94
CA ILE A 128 4.88 -8.92 -5.02
C ILE A 128 3.45 -9.41 -4.69
N ALA A 129 2.67 -9.80 -5.69
CA ALA A 129 1.30 -10.29 -5.49
C ALA A 129 1.26 -11.56 -4.63
N MET A 130 2.19 -12.50 -4.83
CA MET A 130 2.32 -13.72 -3.99
C MET A 130 2.69 -13.37 -2.55
N GLY A 131 3.64 -12.45 -2.35
CA GLY A 131 4.01 -11.98 -1.00
C GLY A 131 2.84 -11.30 -0.30
N ILE A 132 2.06 -10.48 -1.02
CA ILE A 132 0.84 -9.85 -0.51
C ILE A 132 -0.22 -10.91 -0.19
N TYR A 133 -0.42 -11.91 -1.03
CA TYR A 133 -1.38 -13.00 -0.81
C TYR A 133 -1.09 -13.74 0.51
N ASP A 134 0.16 -14.14 0.74
CA ASP A 134 0.55 -14.81 1.99
C ASP A 134 0.37 -13.89 3.21
N TYR A 135 0.65 -12.60 3.05
CA TYR A 135 0.39 -11.60 4.10
C TYR A 135 -1.12 -11.43 4.38
N ILE A 136 -1.98 -11.46 3.37
CA ILE A 136 -3.43 -11.41 3.53
C ILE A 136 -3.93 -12.65 4.30
N ILE A 137 -3.45 -13.84 3.99
CA ILE A 137 -3.79 -15.06 4.74
C ILE A 137 -3.41 -14.91 6.22
N PHE A 138 -2.23 -14.35 6.49
CA PHE A 138 -1.82 -14.02 7.86
C PHE A 138 -2.79 -13.04 8.54
N LEU A 139 -3.17 -11.95 7.88
CA LEU A 139 -4.12 -10.97 8.43
C LEU A 139 -5.51 -11.57 8.68
N ILE A 140 -6.02 -12.42 7.78
CA ILE A 140 -7.30 -13.12 7.94
C ILE A 140 -7.24 -14.03 9.18
N SER A 141 -6.13 -14.75 9.37
CA SER A 141 -5.91 -15.59 10.55
C SER A 141 -5.93 -14.78 11.85
N ILE A 142 -5.32 -13.60 11.85
CA ILE A 142 -5.35 -12.65 12.97
C ILE A 142 -6.77 -12.16 13.25
N VAL A 143 -7.48 -11.69 12.22
CA VAL A 143 -8.86 -11.20 12.36
C VAL A 143 -9.79 -12.30 12.89
N GLY A 144 -9.60 -13.55 12.44
CA GLY A 144 -10.36 -14.71 12.91
C GLY A 144 -10.08 -15.09 14.37
N SER A 145 -8.82 -14.91 14.82
CA SER A 145 -8.41 -15.24 16.20
C SER A 145 -8.76 -14.16 17.23
N MET A 146 -9.11 -12.95 16.81
CA MET A 146 -9.52 -11.87 17.70
C MET A 146 -10.85 -12.18 18.39
N GLN A 147 -10.78 -12.61 19.66
CA GLN A 147 -11.99 -12.89 20.45
C GLN A 147 -12.69 -11.59 20.87
N PRO A 148 -14.02 -11.50 20.67
CA PRO A 148 -14.80 -10.31 21.06
C PRO A 148 -14.85 -10.08 22.58
N SER A 149 -14.60 -11.13 23.37
CA SER A 149 -14.84 -11.15 24.81
C SER A 149 -13.74 -10.47 25.64
N LEU A 150 -12.50 -10.39 25.13
CA LEU A 150 -11.38 -9.94 25.95
C LEU A 150 -11.20 -8.41 26.01
N PHE A 151 -11.58 -7.68 24.94
CA PHE A 151 -11.57 -6.22 24.93
C PHE A 151 -12.54 -5.68 23.87
N LYS A 152 -13.46 -4.78 24.28
CA LYS A 152 -14.36 -4.07 23.37
C LYS A 152 -13.62 -3.41 22.19
N THR A 153 -12.43 -2.89 22.46
CA THR A 153 -11.53 -2.25 21.50
C THR A 153 -11.05 -3.21 20.39
N ASN A 154 -10.89 -4.52 20.66
CA ASN A 154 -10.45 -5.48 19.64
C ASN A 154 -11.49 -5.65 18.52
N ARG A 155 -12.78 -5.62 18.87
CA ARG A 155 -13.87 -5.70 17.89
C ARG A 155 -13.90 -4.47 16.99
N ASP A 156 -13.60 -3.32 17.54
CA ASP A 156 -13.69 -2.04 16.83
C ASP A 156 -12.55 -1.89 15.80
N ILE A 157 -11.37 -2.44 16.09
CA ILE A 157 -10.21 -2.45 15.18
C ILE A 157 -10.42 -3.37 13.98
N ARG A 158 -11.26 -4.43 14.08
CA ARG A 158 -11.49 -5.40 12.99
C ARG A 158 -11.92 -4.75 11.68
N VAL A 159 -12.72 -3.69 11.73
CA VAL A 159 -13.19 -2.99 10.53
C VAL A 159 -12.01 -2.41 9.75
N PHE A 160 -11.06 -1.78 10.43
CA PHE A 160 -9.85 -1.23 9.81
C PHE A 160 -8.95 -2.33 9.22
N LEU A 161 -8.85 -3.48 9.89
CA LEU A 161 -8.10 -4.62 9.36
C LEU A 161 -8.76 -5.22 8.11
N ILE A 162 -10.09 -5.28 8.07
CA ILE A 162 -10.83 -5.72 6.87
C ILE A 162 -10.61 -4.74 5.72
N MET A 163 -10.68 -3.44 5.97
CA MET A 163 -10.37 -2.43 4.95
C MET A 163 -8.93 -2.58 4.45
N ASN A 164 -7.97 -2.77 5.37
CA ASN A 164 -6.58 -3.00 5.01
C ASN A 164 -6.42 -4.23 4.10
N ILE A 165 -7.09 -5.34 4.39
CA ILE A 165 -7.09 -6.54 3.55
C ILE A 165 -7.64 -6.21 2.15
N ILE A 166 -8.77 -5.49 2.06
CA ILE A 166 -9.36 -5.09 0.78
C ILE A 166 -8.37 -4.23 -0.02
N GLY A 167 -7.71 -3.27 0.62
CA GLY A 167 -6.69 -2.43 -0.02
C GLY A 167 -5.55 -3.24 -0.63
N TRP A 168 -5.02 -4.21 0.11
CA TRP A 168 -3.98 -5.10 -0.37
C TRP A 168 -4.43 -6.00 -1.53
N VAL A 169 -5.65 -6.58 -1.46
CA VAL A 169 -6.20 -7.41 -2.54
C VAL A 169 -6.32 -6.62 -3.83
N VAL A 170 -6.96 -5.44 -3.77
CA VAL A 170 -7.19 -4.61 -4.97
C VAL A 170 -5.86 -4.16 -5.56
N TYR A 171 -4.90 -3.76 -4.73
CA TYR A 171 -3.57 -3.37 -5.23
C TYR A 171 -2.84 -4.54 -5.88
N ALA A 172 -2.79 -5.71 -5.24
CA ALA A 172 -2.06 -6.88 -5.76
C ALA A 172 -2.64 -7.35 -7.11
N VAL A 173 -3.96 -7.52 -7.17
CA VAL A 173 -4.64 -7.97 -8.40
C VAL A 173 -4.56 -6.90 -9.48
N GLY A 174 -4.86 -5.65 -9.15
CA GLY A 174 -4.85 -4.55 -10.11
C GLY A 174 -3.47 -4.29 -10.69
N SER A 175 -2.42 -4.26 -9.86
CA SER A 175 -1.04 -4.04 -10.33
C SER A 175 -0.55 -5.17 -11.22
N LEU A 176 -0.93 -6.42 -10.92
CA LEU A 176 -0.61 -7.58 -11.76
C LEU A 176 -1.31 -7.50 -13.12
N ILE A 177 -2.62 -7.20 -13.13
CA ILE A 177 -3.40 -7.03 -14.37
C ILE A 177 -2.80 -5.91 -15.23
N LEU A 178 -2.51 -4.74 -14.64
CA LEU A 178 -1.94 -3.61 -15.39
C LEU A 178 -0.55 -3.95 -15.95
N THR A 179 0.25 -4.73 -15.24
CA THR A 179 1.58 -5.12 -15.70
C THR A 179 1.49 -6.13 -16.85
N ILE A 180 0.55 -7.09 -16.78
CA ILE A 180 0.31 -8.05 -17.86
C ILE A 180 -0.23 -7.30 -19.10
N TYR A 181 -1.15 -6.35 -18.90
CA TYR A 181 -1.67 -5.53 -19.98
C TYR A 181 -0.57 -4.69 -20.65
N MET A 182 0.32 -4.05 -19.86
CA MET A 182 1.49 -3.32 -20.35
C MET A 182 2.34 -4.18 -21.30
N MET A 183 2.66 -5.41 -20.87
CA MET A 183 3.44 -6.34 -21.68
C MET A 183 2.68 -6.74 -22.96
N ALA A 184 1.38 -7.06 -22.85
CA ALA A 184 0.54 -7.50 -23.97
C ALA A 184 0.30 -6.39 -25.02
N SER A 185 0.23 -5.13 -24.57
CA SER A 185 0.05 -3.96 -25.43
C SER A 185 1.37 -3.40 -25.96
N HIS A 186 2.50 -4.04 -25.67
CA HIS A 186 3.84 -3.59 -26.06
C HIS A 186 4.17 -2.18 -25.55
N GLU A 187 3.67 -1.84 -24.34
CA GLU A 187 3.89 -0.55 -23.68
C GLU A 187 5.05 -0.63 -22.69
N VAL A 188 5.65 0.52 -22.37
CA VAL A 188 6.78 0.61 -21.43
C VAL A 188 6.39 1.13 -20.04
N SER A 189 5.14 1.58 -19.90
CA SER A 189 4.59 2.10 -18.65
C SER A 189 3.16 1.61 -18.46
N LEU A 190 2.73 1.56 -17.20
CA LEU A 190 1.35 1.21 -16.85
C LEU A 190 0.40 2.33 -17.28
N ILE A 191 -0.85 1.99 -17.56
CA ILE A 191 -1.90 2.98 -17.85
C ILE A 191 -2.00 3.96 -16.66
N HIS A 192 -1.70 5.23 -16.93
CA HIS A 192 -1.52 6.26 -15.91
C HIS A 192 -2.72 6.39 -14.94
N ASN A 193 -3.92 6.51 -15.47
CA ASN A 193 -5.13 6.73 -14.66
C ASN A 193 -5.44 5.54 -13.75
N TRP A 194 -5.30 4.32 -14.26
CA TRP A 194 -5.49 3.12 -13.46
C TRP A 194 -4.39 2.92 -12.41
N HIS A 195 -3.16 3.30 -12.74
CA HIS A 195 -2.07 3.27 -11.77
C HIS A 195 -2.33 4.25 -10.62
N ILE A 196 -2.72 5.50 -10.90
CA ILE A 196 -3.10 6.48 -9.87
C ILE A 196 -4.28 5.96 -9.04
N PHE A 197 -5.31 5.40 -9.68
CA PHE A 197 -6.43 4.80 -8.97
C PHE A 197 -5.97 3.73 -7.96
N LEU A 198 -5.08 2.83 -8.36
CA LEU A 198 -4.56 1.79 -7.45
C LEU A 198 -3.74 2.37 -6.30
N VAL A 199 -2.95 3.41 -6.54
CA VAL A 199 -2.19 4.13 -5.51
C VAL A 199 -3.14 4.78 -4.51
N ASP A 200 -4.11 5.56 -4.98
CA ASP A 200 -5.12 6.21 -4.13
C ASP A 200 -5.91 5.18 -3.32
N PHE A 201 -6.36 4.10 -3.99
CA PHE A 201 -7.09 3.03 -3.33
C PHE A 201 -6.26 2.36 -2.23
N PHE A 202 -5.00 2.05 -2.51
CA PHE A 202 -4.12 1.43 -1.52
C PHE A 202 -3.88 2.34 -0.31
N ILE A 203 -3.62 3.62 -0.53
CA ILE A 203 -3.42 4.59 0.56
C ILE A 203 -4.69 4.68 1.42
N LEU A 204 -5.85 4.82 0.81
CA LEU A 204 -7.11 5.07 1.50
C LEU A 204 -7.71 3.82 2.15
N PHE A 205 -7.54 2.65 1.55
CA PHE A 205 -8.09 1.39 2.07
C PHE A 205 -7.09 0.53 2.83
N SER A 206 -5.78 0.75 2.65
CA SER A 206 -4.77 -0.03 3.35
C SER A 206 -3.97 0.80 4.35
N VAL A 207 -3.29 1.87 3.90
CA VAL A 207 -2.35 2.61 4.75
C VAL A 207 -3.06 3.33 5.89
N PHE A 208 -4.04 4.16 5.62
CA PHE A 208 -4.76 4.88 6.68
C PHE A 208 -5.52 3.94 7.64
N PRO A 209 -6.29 2.94 7.17
CA PRO A 209 -6.97 2.03 8.07
C PRO A 209 -6.04 1.28 9.02
N ILE A 210 -4.90 0.77 8.55
CA ILE A 210 -3.96 0.10 9.46
C ILE A 210 -3.33 1.08 10.45
N CYS A 211 -3.02 2.31 10.03
CA CYS A 211 -2.54 3.35 10.93
C CYS A 211 -3.58 3.69 12.01
N PHE A 212 -4.86 3.79 11.64
CA PHE A 212 -5.93 4.00 12.62
C PHE A 212 -6.07 2.80 13.56
N GLY A 213 -6.13 1.57 13.02
CA GLY A 213 -6.27 0.36 13.81
C GLY A 213 -5.14 0.15 14.82
N VAL A 214 -3.90 0.37 14.39
CA VAL A 214 -2.73 0.28 15.27
C VAL A 214 -2.66 1.48 16.22
N GLY A 215 -2.90 2.71 15.71
CA GLY A 215 -2.84 3.95 16.47
C GLY A 215 -3.82 3.98 17.64
N LEU A 216 -5.06 3.55 17.43
CA LEU A 216 -6.08 3.46 18.49
C LEU A 216 -5.63 2.66 19.72
N ARG A 217 -4.69 1.77 19.56
CA ARG A 217 -4.18 0.93 20.62
C ARG A 217 -2.79 1.33 21.07
N ALA A 218 -1.91 1.63 20.11
CA ALA A 218 -0.51 1.93 20.38
C ALA A 218 -0.33 3.33 21.00
N LEU A 219 -1.01 4.35 20.47
CA LEU A 219 -0.82 5.73 20.95
C LEU A 219 -1.18 5.90 22.44
N PRO A 220 -2.38 5.48 22.90
CA PRO A 220 -2.70 5.59 24.33
C PRO A 220 -1.70 4.85 25.22
N LEU A 221 -1.23 3.68 24.76
CA LEU A 221 -0.29 2.87 25.54
C LEU A 221 1.09 3.53 25.64
N PHE A 222 1.67 3.98 24.51
CA PHE A 222 3.01 4.55 24.48
C PHE A 222 3.07 5.96 25.05
N LEU A 223 2.04 6.77 24.84
CA LEU A 223 1.96 8.15 25.31
C LEU A 223 1.32 8.26 26.70
N ARG A 224 0.94 7.13 27.33
CA ARG A 224 0.25 7.09 28.63
C ARG A 224 -1.03 7.93 28.65
N LEU A 225 -1.74 7.98 27.51
CA LEU A 225 -2.99 8.72 27.39
C LEU A 225 -4.16 7.92 27.97
N PRO A 226 -5.25 8.60 28.39
CA PRO A 226 -6.46 7.93 28.84
C PRO A 226 -7.05 7.08 27.71
N PRO A 227 -7.81 6.01 28.06
CA PRO A 227 -8.47 5.18 27.06
C PRO A 227 -9.43 5.99 26.18
N ILE A 228 -9.50 5.64 24.90
CA ILE A 228 -10.36 6.29 23.92
C ILE A 228 -11.83 6.16 24.35
N LYS A 229 -12.51 7.30 24.49
CA LYS A 229 -13.91 7.38 24.96
C LYS A 229 -14.93 7.45 23.82
N TRP A 230 -14.51 7.84 22.61
CA TRP A 230 -15.41 7.99 21.48
C TRP A 230 -15.73 6.66 20.76
N ASN A 231 -16.78 6.66 19.92
CA ASN A 231 -17.27 5.46 19.28
C ASN A 231 -16.46 5.12 18.01
N VAL A 232 -15.43 4.28 18.17
CA VAL A 232 -14.55 3.83 17.09
C VAL A 232 -15.32 3.17 15.93
N LYS A 233 -16.37 2.39 16.24
CA LYS A 233 -17.19 1.75 15.20
C LYS A 233 -17.94 2.78 14.34
N LYS A 234 -18.49 3.84 14.95
CA LYS A 234 -19.13 4.92 14.21
C LYS A 234 -18.13 5.65 13.33
N PHE A 235 -16.95 5.95 13.87
CA PHE A 235 -15.86 6.57 13.11
C PHE A 235 -15.44 5.71 11.91
N SER A 236 -15.19 4.42 12.10
CA SER A 236 -14.77 3.53 11.01
C SER A 236 -15.82 3.41 9.92
N LEU A 237 -17.10 3.43 10.28
CA LEU A 237 -18.19 3.40 9.30
C LEU A 237 -18.28 4.71 8.51
N ILE A 238 -18.16 5.87 9.16
CA ILE A 238 -18.15 7.17 8.49
C ILE A 238 -16.96 7.24 7.53
N TYR A 239 -15.78 6.89 8.00
CA TYR A 239 -14.57 6.84 7.18
C TYR A 239 -14.78 5.96 5.94
N PHE A 240 -15.27 4.73 6.13
CA PHE A 240 -15.54 3.80 5.04
C PHE A 240 -16.51 4.39 4.00
N ILE A 241 -17.64 4.95 4.45
CA ILE A 241 -18.66 5.53 3.54
C ILE A 241 -18.05 6.69 2.74
N VAL A 242 -17.34 7.60 3.40
CA VAL A 242 -16.74 8.76 2.73
C VAL A 242 -15.70 8.32 1.69
N ILE A 243 -14.80 7.40 2.06
CA ILE A 243 -13.76 6.95 1.15
C ILE A 243 -14.33 6.13 -0.01
N PHE A 244 -15.28 5.23 0.28
CA PHE A 244 -15.93 4.44 -0.75
C PHE A 244 -16.69 5.32 -1.75
N SER A 245 -17.42 6.32 -1.27
CA SER A 245 -18.11 7.29 -2.13
C SER A 245 -17.12 8.12 -2.95
N LEU A 246 -16.06 8.64 -2.34
CA LEU A 246 -15.03 9.43 -3.01
C LEU A 246 -14.40 8.66 -4.17
N ILE A 247 -14.02 7.41 -3.95
CA ILE A 247 -13.37 6.58 -4.97
C ILE A 247 -14.33 6.26 -6.12
N ASN A 248 -15.57 5.87 -5.79
CA ASN A 248 -16.56 5.56 -6.83
C ASN A 248 -16.92 6.80 -7.66
N PHE A 249 -17.08 7.96 -7.03
CA PHE A 249 -17.38 9.19 -7.77
C PHE A 249 -16.21 9.66 -8.62
N LYS A 250 -14.96 9.53 -8.15
CA LYS A 250 -13.77 9.76 -8.99
C LYS A 250 -13.77 8.84 -10.21
N LEU A 251 -14.09 7.56 -10.02
CA LEU A 251 -14.15 6.60 -11.11
C LEU A 251 -15.25 6.94 -12.12
N ILE A 252 -16.46 7.27 -11.64
CA ILE A 252 -17.58 7.68 -12.50
C ILE A 252 -17.21 8.94 -13.28
N ASN A 253 -16.69 9.96 -12.61
CA ASN A 253 -16.31 11.22 -13.25
C ASN A 253 -15.19 11.07 -14.29
N HIS A 254 -14.37 10.04 -14.18
CA HIS A 254 -13.36 9.72 -15.18
C HIS A 254 -13.97 9.29 -16.51
N TYR A 255 -15.13 8.60 -16.49
CA TYR A 255 -15.81 8.12 -17.71
C TYR A 255 -16.92 9.07 -18.17
N ILE A 256 -17.57 9.75 -17.24
CA ILE A 256 -18.72 10.64 -17.51
C ILE A 256 -18.46 11.95 -16.78
N TYR A 257 -18.06 12.97 -17.54
CA TYR A 257 -17.84 14.29 -16.97
C TYR A 257 -19.18 14.94 -16.59
N ILE A 258 -19.36 15.24 -15.30
CA ILE A 258 -20.55 15.88 -14.74
C ILE A 258 -20.10 16.97 -13.77
N ASP A 259 -20.48 18.22 -14.01
CA ASP A 259 -20.02 19.39 -13.26
C ASP A 259 -20.32 19.27 -11.74
N TRP A 260 -21.58 18.96 -11.37
CA TRP A 260 -21.93 18.83 -9.95
C TRP A 260 -21.20 17.67 -9.24
N LEU A 261 -20.78 16.65 -9.99
CA LEU A 261 -20.04 15.52 -9.44
C LEU A 261 -18.62 15.93 -9.02
N GLN A 262 -18.01 16.90 -9.72
CA GLN A 262 -16.71 17.46 -9.33
C GLN A 262 -16.79 18.21 -8.00
N GLU A 263 -17.84 19.02 -7.80
CA GLU A 263 -18.05 19.72 -6.53
C GLU A 263 -18.27 18.73 -5.37
N LEU A 264 -19.00 17.65 -5.63
CA LEU A 264 -19.20 16.59 -4.66
C LEU A 264 -17.89 15.86 -4.32
N ILE A 265 -17.06 15.52 -5.33
CA ILE A 265 -15.73 14.91 -5.13
C ILE A 265 -14.83 15.82 -4.31
N TYR A 266 -14.83 17.13 -4.61
CA TYR A 266 -14.08 18.12 -3.84
C TYR A 266 -14.55 18.18 -2.38
N SER A 267 -15.86 18.24 -2.14
CA SER A 267 -16.45 18.23 -0.80
C SER A 267 -16.11 16.98 -0.02
N LEU A 268 -16.18 15.81 -0.64
CA LEU A 268 -15.80 14.53 -0.02
C LEU A 268 -14.30 14.45 0.26
N SER A 269 -13.46 15.06 -0.58
CA SER A 269 -12.02 15.13 -0.34
C SER A 269 -11.71 15.96 0.90
N ILE A 270 -12.34 17.12 1.06
CA ILE A 270 -12.23 17.96 2.27
C ILE A 270 -12.71 17.18 3.50
N LEU A 271 -13.87 16.52 3.40
CA LEU A 271 -14.40 15.73 4.51
C LEU A 271 -13.46 14.60 4.92
N LYS A 272 -12.83 13.91 3.95
CA LYS A 272 -11.79 12.91 4.20
C LYS A 272 -10.63 13.52 4.99
N ASP A 273 -10.12 14.69 4.59
CA ASP A 273 -9.00 15.34 5.26
C ASP A 273 -9.40 15.78 6.69
N MET A 274 -10.60 16.31 6.88
CA MET A 274 -11.13 16.62 8.21
C MET A 274 -11.23 15.38 9.11
N ILE A 275 -11.65 14.24 8.59
CA ILE A 275 -11.73 12.98 9.34
C ILE A 275 -10.34 12.53 9.79
N ILE A 276 -9.33 12.63 8.92
CA ILE A 276 -7.95 12.27 9.23
C ILE A 276 -7.37 13.21 10.30
N ILE A 277 -7.55 14.52 10.14
CA ILE A 277 -7.10 15.54 11.10
C ILE A 277 -7.79 15.30 12.45
N TRP A 278 -9.11 15.12 12.47
CA TRP A 278 -9.85 14.85 13.68
C TRP A 278 -9.32 13.62 14.42
N PHE A 279 -8.98 12.53 13.68
CA PHE A 279 -8.37 11.36 14.29
C PHE A 279 -7.02 11.67 14.96
N LEU A 280 -6.20 12.51 14.33
CA LEU A 280 -4.89 12.88 14.86
C LEU A 280 -5.01 13.78 16.10
N GLU A 281 -5.92 14.75 16.09
CA GLU A 281 -6.12 15.70 17.19
C GLU A 281 -6.74 15.03 18.44
N PHE A 282 -7.70 14.12 18.27
CA PHE A 282 -8.37 13.46 19.40
C PHE A 282 -7.56 12.31 20.03
N ASN A 283 -6.43 11.94 19.44
CA ASN A 283 -5.50 10.96 20.03
C ASN A 283 -4.24 11.63 20.62
N SER A 284 -4.10 12.95 20.51
CA SER A 284 -3.07 13.75 21.18
C SER A 284 -3.59 14.36 22.47
#